data_69e808d3bf5f182ec441cb5826531352
#
_entry.id   69e808d3bf5f182ec441cb5826531352
#
_cell.length_a   1.000
_cell.length_b   1.000
_cell.length_c   1.000
_cell.angle_alpha   90.00
_cell.angle_beta   90.00
_cell.angle_gamma   90.00
#
_symmetry.space_group_name_H-M   'P 1'
#
loop_
_entity.id
_entity.type
_entity.pdbx_description
1 polymer ?
#
loop_
_entity_poly.entity_id
_entity_poly.type
_entity_poly.pdbx_seq_one_letter_code
_entity_poly.pdbx_strand_id
1 'polypeptide(L)'
;MKLFDFLRSPANEDLSNRIVENFFGYLKRRYGPSIHFSAIDWQMMSTQLEFDRPYWGRAPQRDMSKDLALQHGDVIQLGDTKIEVMLTPGHTLGTISLLFNVRQGRQTHRAFLWGGTAFNFGMRPERMSRIQSYIDATDKARQIALEQNIEVFISNHNGYDEAVEKLAKIRTQLPTEKNPFVIGAKATHRALTVMHECAAATQIAWKSTKT
;
A
#
# COMPACT_ATOMS: atom_id res chain seq x y z
N MET A 1 6.44 -3.66 -25.95
CA MET A 1 5.29 -3.05 -25.23
C MET A 1 4.97 -3.94 -24.04
N LYS A 2 5.17 -3.44 -22.81
CA LYS A 2 4.87 -4.22 -21.59
C LYS A 2 3.35 -4.21 -21.37
N LEU A 3 2.79 -5.26 -20.76
CA LEU A 3 1.36 -5.39 -20.49
C LEU A 3 0.78 -4.15 -19.80
N PHE A 4 1.53 -3.56 -18.87
CA PHE A 4 1.14 -2.34 -18.14
C PHE A 4 1.04 -1.10 -19.03
N ASP A 5 1.91 -0.96 -20.04
CA ASP A 5 1.85 0.16 -20.99
C ASP A 5 0.65 0.02 -21.93
N PHE A 6 0.32 -1.22 -22.29
CA PHE A 6 -0.87 -1.55 -23.08
C PHE A 6 -2.16 -1.21 -22.30
N LEU A 7 -2.23 -1.55 -21.01
CA LEU A 7 -3.40 -1.30 -20.17
C LEU A 7 -3.59 0.19 -19.80
N ARG A 8 -2.52 1.01 -19.86
CA ARG A 8 -2.57 2.45 -19.61
C ARG A 8 -2.93 3.30 -20.83
N SER A 9 -3.02 2.71 -22.00
CA SER A 9 -3.44 3.42 -23.21
C SER A 9 -4.92 3.83 -23.07
N PRO A 10 -5.29 5.09 -23.40
CA PRO A 10 -6.69 5.54 -23.37
C PRO A 10 -7.65 4.64 -24.18
N ALA A 11 -7.14 4.03 -25.25
CA ALA A 11 -7.90 3.09 -26.07
C ALA A 11 -8.23 1.76 -25.34
N ASN A 12 -7.52 1.45 -24.25
CA ASN A 12 -7.68 0.21 -23.50
C ASN A 12 -8.16 0.42 -22.05
N GLU A 13 -8.53 1.65 -21.70
CA GLU A 13 -9.00 2.01 -20.35
C GLU A 13 -10.24 1.19 -19.95
N ASP A 14 -11.20 1.05 -20.86
CA ASP A 14 -12.40 0.22 -20.64
C ASP A 14 -12.03 -1.27 -20.46
N LEU A 15 -11.08 -1.77 -21.23
CA LEU A 15 -10.58 -3.15 -21.10
C LEU A 15 -9.88 -3.38 -19.75
N SER A 16 -9.08 -2.42 -19.28
CA SER A 16 -8.44 -2.49 -17.96
C SER A 16 -9.47 -2.57 -16.84
N ASN A 17 -10.48 -1.71 -16.87
CA ASN A 17 -11.56 -1.70 -15.90
C ASN A 17 -12.33 -3.02 -15.90
N ARG A 18 -12.68 -3.53 -17.08
CA ARG A 18 -13.36 -4.82 -17.23
C ARG A 18 -12.53 -6.01 -16.75
N ILE A 19 -11.20 -5.98 -16.93
CA ILE A 19 -10.31 -7.02 -16.40
C ILE A 19 -10.32 -7.00 -14.87
N VAL A 20 -10.23 -5.84 -14.25
CA VAL A 20 -10.25 -5.71 -12.77
C VAL A 20 -11.60 -6.15 -12.21
N GLU A 21 -12.71 -5.66 -12.77
CA GLU A 21 -14.06 -6.10 -12.37
C GLU A 21 -14.25 -7.61 -12.52
N ASN A 22 -13.82 -8.16 -13.64
CA ASN A 22 -13.94 -9.59 -13.89
C ASN A 22 -13.06 -10.42 -12.96
N PHE A 23 -11.83 -9.94 -12.64
CA PHE A 23 -10.92 -10.64 -11.74
C PHE A 23 -11.47 -10.69 -10.31
N PHE A 24 -11.83 -9.54 -9.73
CA PHE A 24 -12.44 -9.50 -8.39
C PHE A 24 -13.77 -10.22 -8.34
N GLY A 25 -14.62 -10.04 -9.35
CA GLY A 25 -15.89 -10.76 -9.48
C GLY A 25 -15.67 -12.27 -9.60
N TYR A 26 -14.67 -12.72 -10.35
CA TYR A 26 -14.30 -14.12 -10.46
C TYR A 26 -13.84 -14.69 -9.11
N LEU A 27 -12.91 -14.00 -8.43
CA LEU A 27 -12.43 -14.43 -7.12
C LEU A 27 -13.57 -14.52 -6.10
N LYS A 28 -14.44 -13.51 -6.07
CA LYS A 28 -15.59 -13.48 -5.15
C LYS A 28 -16.56 -14.63 -5.41
N ARG A 29 -16.87 -14.93 -6.68
CA ARG A 29 -17.75 -16.06 -7.05
C ARG A 29 -17.08 -17.42 -6.80
N ARG A 30 -15.80 -17.54 -7.12
CA ARG A 30 -15.11 -18.84 -7.09
C ARG A 30 -14.68 -19.28 -5.68
N TYR A 31 -14.27 -18.32 -4.85
CA TYR A 31 -13.67 -18.60 -3.55
C TYR A 31 -14.40 -17.93 -2.38
N GLY A 32 -15.32 -16.99 -2.64
CA GLY A 32 -16.06 -16.26 -1.63
C GLY A 32 -15.19 -15.53 -0.60
N PRO A 33 -14.05 -14.92 -0.98
CA PRO A 33 -13.18 -14.27 -0.01
C PRO A 33 -13.89 -13.12 0.69
N SER A 34 -13.50 -12.86 1.93
CA SER A 34 -13.81 -11.61 2.59
C SER A 34 -12.92 -10.50 2.02
N ILE A 35 -13.49 -9.32 1.84
CA ILE A 35 -12.77 -8.12 1.41
C ILE A 35 -12.55 -7.24 2.63
N HIS A 36 -11.32 -6.74 2.78
CA HIS A 36 -10.93 -5.92 3.91
C HIS A 36 -10.40 -4.59 3.41
N PHE A 37 -11.11 -3.51 3.74
CA PHE A 37 -10.66 -2.12 3.56
C PHE A 37 -10.76 -1.39 4.89
N SER A 38 -10.11 -0.24 5.00
CA SER A 38 -10.39 0.64 6.14
C SER A 38 -11.86 1.08 6.13
N ALA A 39 -12.41 1.38 7.30
CA ALA A 39 -13.76 1.93 7.43
C ALA A 39 -13.91 3.22 6.59
N ILE A 40 -12.84 4.03 6.54
CA ILE A 40 -12.80 5.29 5.78
C ILE A 40 -12.89 5.03 4.29
N ASP A 41 -12.07 4.11 3.75
CA ASP A 41 -12.09 3.82 2.31
C ASP A 41 -13.40 3.13 1.89
N TRP A 42 -14.00 2.30 2.73
CA TRP A 42 -15.36 1.78 2.49
C TRP A 42 -16.37 2.90 2.33
N GLN A 43 -16.34 3.91 3.22
CA GLN A 43 -17.22 5.06 3.14
C GLN A 43 -16.95 5.89 1.88
N MET A 44 -15.68 6.14 1.57
CA MET A 44 -15.28 6.92 0.39
C MET A 44 -15.71 6.26 -0.91
N MET A 45 -15.53 4.94 -1.03
CA MET A 45 -15.98 4.19 -2.19
C MET A 45 -17.50 4.27 -2.38
N SER A 46 -18.28 4.25 -1.29
CA SER A 46 -19.74 4.33 -1.36
C SER A 46 -20.25 5.71 -1.77
N THR A 47 -19.47 6.76 -1.48
CA THR A 47 -19.83 8.16 -1.80
C THR A 47 -19.18 8.66 -3.09
N GLN A 48 -18.29 7.88 -3.71
CA GLN A 48 -17.52 8.24 -4.90
C GLN A 48 -16.65 9.51 -4.74
N LEU A 49 -16.42 9.97 -3.51
CA LEU A 49 -15.70 11.21 -3.23
C LEU A 49 -14.23 11.18 -3.67
N GLU A 50 -13.61 10.00 -3.73
CA GLU A 50 -12.21 9.84 -4.15
C GLU A 50 -12.05 9.59 -5.66
N PHE A 51 -13.10 9.19 -6.34
CA PHE A 51 -13.05 8.71 -7.71
C PHE A 51 -13.96 9.57 -8.61
N ASP A 52 -13.45 10.71 -9.08
CA ASP A 52 -14.14 11.51 -10.12
C ASP A 52 -14.30 10.73 -11.43
N ARG A 53 -13.43 9.75 -11.63
CA ARG A 53 -13.52 8.76 -12.70
C ARG A 53 -13.15 7.41 -12.10
N PRO A 54 -14.06 6.43 -12.09
CA PRO A 54 -13.74 5.09 -11.65
C PRO A 54 -12.86 4.40 -12.70
N TYR A 55 -11.54 4.60 -12.62
CA TYR A 55 -10.57 3.86 -13.44
C TYR A 55 -10.62 2.35 -13.20
N TRP A 56 -11.30 1.94 -12.16
CA TRP A 56 -11.34 0.58 -11.65
C TRP A 56 -12.74 -0.05 -11.76
N GLY A 57 -13.65 0.56 -12.53
CA GLY A 57 -15.03 0.11 -12.62
C GLY A 57 -15.85 0.46 -11.37
N ARG A 58 -16.91 -0.29 -11.11
CA ARG A 58 -17.70 -0.08 -9.90
C ARG A 58 -16.95 -0.53 -8.67
N ALA A 59 -16.94 0.33 -7.65
CA ALA A 59 -16.45 -0.06 -6.33
C ALA A 59 -17.14 -1.36 -5.87
N PRO A 60 -16.41 -2.31 -5.28
CA PRO A 60 -17.03 -3.53 -4.79
C PRO A 60 -18.06 -3.19 -3.71
N GLN A 61 -19.25 -3.74 -3.85
CA GLN A 61 -20.25 -3.60 -2.79
C GLN A 61 -19.81 -4.44 -1.58
N ARG A 62 -19.80 -3.80 -0.41
CA ARG A 62 -19.47 -4.45 0.85
C ARG A 62 -20.53 -5.49 1.21
N ASP A 63 -20.11 -6.71 1.43
CA ASP A 63 -20.92 -7.75 2.07
C ASP A 63 -20.78 -7.62 3.59
N MET A 64 -21.77 -7.02 4.24
CA MET A 64 -21.76 -6.76 5.67
C MET A 64 -21.65 -8.00 6.55
N SER A 65 -21.92 -9.19 5.98
CA SER A 65 -21.84 -10.47 6.71
C SER A 65 -20.42 -11.00 6.85
N LYS A 66 -19.48 -10.56 5.99
CA LYS A 66 -18.12 -11.10 5.94
C LYS A 66 -17.02 -10.10 5.65
N ASP A 67 -17.32 -8.98 4.99
CA ASP A 67 -16.32 -7.98 4.63
C ASP A 67 -16.04 -7.05 5.82
N LEU A 68 -14.77 -6.89 6.20
CA LEU A 68 -14.41 -6.10 7.37
C LEU A 68 -14.13 -4.64 7.00
N ALA A 69 -14.59 -3.75 7.86
CA ALA A 69 -14.20 -2.35 7.87
C ALA A 69 -13.12 -2.18 8.95
N LEU A 70 -11.87 -2.17 8.50
CA LEU A 70 -10.71 -2.15 9.38
C LEU A 70 -10.46 -0.76 9.99
N GLN A 71 -9.96 -0.77 11.22
CA GLN A 71 -9.50 0.40 11.94
C GLN A 71 -8.02 0.28 12.29
N HIS A 72 -7.42 1.39 12.70
CA HIS A 72 -6.06 1.37 13.22
C HIS A 72 -5.98 0.49 14.48
N GLY A 73 -5.01 -0.41 14.51
CA GLY A 73 -4.79 -1.34 15.60
C GLY A 73 -5.55 -2.67 15.48
N ASP A 74 -6.43 -2.82 14.49
CA ASP A 74 -7.08 -4.10 14.24
C ASP A 74 -6.05 -5.18 13.89
N VAL A 75 -6.39 -6.42 14.22
CA VAL A 75 -5.57 -7.59 13.90
C VAL A 75 -6.38 -8.56 13.05
N ILE A 76 -5.90 -8.82 11.83
CA ILE A 76 -6.40 -9.90 10.99
C ILE A 76 -5.61 -11.16 11.33
N GLN A 77 -6.30 -12.24 11.66
CA GLN A 77 -5.66 -13.51 11.98
C GLN A 77 -6.06 -14.58 10.95
N LEU A 78 -5.05 -15.27 10.41
CA LEU A 78 -5.23 -16.44 9.56
C LEU A 78 -4.28 -17.55 10.03
N GLY A 79 -4.83 -18.58 10.66
CA GLY A 79 -4.04 -19.60 11.35
C GLY A 79 -3.15 -18.98 12.41
N ASP A 80 -1.86 -19.23 12.35
CA ASP A 80 -0.86 -18.69 13.28
C ASP A 80 -0.36 -17.29 12.87
N THR A 81 -0.76 -16.80 11.71
CA THR A 81 -0.32 -15.50 11.20
C THR A 81 -1.23 -14.40 11.71
N LYS A 82 -0.63 -13.38 12.35
CA LYS A 82 -1.30 -12.15 12.77
C LYS A 82 -0.78 -11.01 11.93
N ILE A 83 -1.70 -10.20 11.40
CA ILE A 83 -1.44 -9.02 10.59
C ILE A 83 -2.06 -7.83 11.30
N GLU A 84 -1.23 -6.94 11.81
CA GLU A 84 -1.68 -5.72 12.48
C GLU A 84 -1.90 -4.62 11.46
N VAL A 85 -3.01 -3.92 11.59
CA VAL A 85 -3.43 -2.83 10.70
C VAL A 85 -2.97 -1.49 11.25
N MET A 86 -2.21 -0.76 10.46
CA MET A 86 -1.82 0.61 10.74
C MET A 86 -2.49 1.56 9.74
N LEU A 87 -3.29 2.51 10.21
CA LEU A 87 -3.82 3.56 9.35
C LEU A 87 -2.69 4.53 8.98
N THR A 88 -2.44 4.68 7.68
CA THR A 88 -1.37 5.52 7.12
C THR A 88 -1.95 6.43 6.03
N PRO A 89 -2.77 7.44 6.43
CA PRO A 89 -3.46 8.32 5.49
C PRO A 89 -2.49 9.12 4.64
N GLY A 90 -2.94 9.43 3.43
CA GLY A 90 -2.17 10.23 2.47
C GLY A 90 -2.55 9.88 1.04
N HIS A 91 -2.23 8.71 0.54
CA HIS A 91 -2.66 8.26 -0.79
C HIS A 91 -4.19 8.26 -0.89
N THR A 92 -4.87 7.62 0.04
CA THR A 92 -6.26 7.89 0.43
C THR A 92 -6.30 8.29 1.90
N LEU A 93 -7.43 8.81 2.38
CA LEU A 93 -7.62 9.08 3.83
C LEU A 93 -7.72 7.79 4.63
N GLY A 94 -8.13 6.70 4.00
CA GLY A 94 -8.26 5.38 4.60
C GLY A 94 -7.12 4.43 4.29
N THR A 95 -6.04 4.89 3.68
CA THR A 95 -4.89 4.03 3.38
C THR A 95 -4.41 3.29 4.62
N ILE A 96 -4.23 1.98 4.50
CA ILE A 96 -3.68 1.12 5.55
C ILE A 96 -2.32 0.56 5.13
N SER A 97 -1.46 0.38 6.11
CA SER A 97 -0.23 -0.39 6.03
C SER A 97 -0.34 -1.59 6.98
N LEU A 98 0.44 -2.62 6.74
CA LEU A 98 0.31 -3.89 7.45
C LEU A 98 1.63 -4.27 8.12
N LEU A 99 1.55 -4.66 9.39
CA LEU A 99 2.68 -5.15 10.19
C LEU A 99 2.47 -6.63 10.49
N PHE A 100 3.45 -7.46 10.14
CA PHE A 100 3.36 -8.91 10.36
C PHE A 100 4.73 -9.54 10.46
N ASN A 101 4.77 -10.79 10.91
CA ASN A 101 6.00 -11.55 10.98
C ASN A 101 6.14 -12.47 9.77
N VAL A 102 7.35 -12.53 9.22
CA VAL A 102 7.74 -13.46 8.16
C VAL A 102 8.85 -14.40 8.66
N ARG A 103 8.92 -15.59 8.11
CA ARG A 103 9.91 -16.60 8.51
C ARG A 103 10.90 -16.88 7.38
N GLN A 104 12.18 -17.00 7.78
CA GLN A 104 13.24 -17.56 6.95
C GLN A 104 13.87 -18.74 7.71
N GLY A 105 13.46 -19.95 7.38
CA GLY A 105 13.82 -21.12 8.18
C GLY A 105 13.35 -21.00 9.63
N ARG A 106 14.28 -20.96 10.58
CA ARG A 106 13.98 -20.77 12.01
C ARG A 106 13.97 -19.31 12.47
N GLN A 107 14.42 -18.40 11.63
CA GLN A 107 14.46 -16.96 11.95
C GLN A 107 13.10 -16.32 11.63
N THR A 108 12.69 -15.41 12.51
CA THR A 108 11.48 -14.59 12.31
C THR A 108 11.92 -13.14 12.18
N HIS A 109 11.39 -12.46 11.16
CA HIS A 109 11.64 -11.06 10.88
C HIS A 109 10.33 -10.28 10.94
N ARG A 110 10.37 -9.08 11.50
CA ARG A 110 9.24 -8.17 11.48
C ARG A 110 9.17 -7.50 10.11
N ALA A 111 8.04 -7.60 9.44
CA ALA A 111 7.79 -7.03 8.12
C ALA A 111 6.77 -5.89 8.20
N PHE A 112 6.94 -4.90 7.34
CA PHE A 112 6.04 -3.79 7.14
C PHE A 112 5.72 -3.66 5.65
N LEU A 113 4.46 -3.89 5.30
CA LEU A 113 3.92 -3.57 3.98
C LEU A 113 3.37 -2.14 4.03
N TRP A 114 4.07 -1.22 3.37
CA TRP A 114 3.63 0.17 3.24
C TRP A 114 2.54 0.28 2.17
N GLY A 115 1.37 0.73 2.59
CA GLY A 115 0.26 1.06 1.70
C GLY A 115 0.36 2.50 1.19
N GLY A 116 -0.09 2.75 -0.06
CA GLY A 116 -0.21 4.10 -0.58
C GLY A 116 1.12 4.83 -0.80
N THR A 117 2.04 4.23 -1.52
CA THR A 117 3.38 4.78 -1.78
C THR A 117 3.41 6.12 -2.53
N ALA A 118 2.41 6.39 -3.36
CA ALA A 118 2.37 7.59 -4.18
C ALA A 118 1.39 8.64 -3.62
N PHE A 119 1.73 9.92 -3.76
CA PHE A 119 0.85 11.05 -3.44
C PHE A 119 0.37 11.76 -4.72
N ASN A 120 -0.20 10.99 -5.63
CA ASN A 120 -0.70 11.42 -6.94
C ASN A 120 -2.16 11.92 -6.89
N PHE A 121 -2.48 12.77 -5.93
CA PHE A 121 -3.86 13.28 -5.71
C PHE A 121 -4.32 14.30 -6.75
N GLY A 122 -3.47 14.71 -7.68
CA GLY A 122 -3.78 15.76 -8.63
C GLY A 122 -3.96 17.13 -7.99
N MET A 123 -4.74 17.99 -8.65
CA MET A 123 -4.97 19.39 -8.23
C MET A 123 -6.24 19.56 -7.37
N ARG A 124 -6.58 18.58 -6.56
CA ARG A 124 -7.77 18.60 -5.69
C ARG A 124 -7.63 19.67 -4.59
N PRO A 125 -8.74 20.25 -4.12
CA PRO A 125 -8.74 21.24 -3.04
C PRO A 125 -8.05 20.72 -1.77
N GLU A 126 -8.26 19.46 -1.43
CA GLU A 126 -7.73 18.80 -0.24
C GLU A 126 -6.28 18.32 -0.36
N ARG A 127 -5.61 18.54 -1.51
CA ARG A 127 -4.24 18.03 -1.75
C ARG A 127 -3.24 18.42 -0.66
N MET A 128 -3.41 19.62 -0.06
CA MET A 128 -2.50 20.13 0.96
C MET A 128 -2.69 19.40 2.31
N SER A 129 -3.91 19.11 2.70
CA SER A 129 -4.18 18.32 3.91
C SER A 129 -3.78 16.87 3.71
N ARG A 130 -3.97 16.32 2.52
CA ARG A 130 -3.58 14.94 2.21
C ARG A 130 -2.07 14.74 2.22
N ILE A 131 -1.30 15.65 1.62
CA ILE A 131 0.17 15.57 1.68
C ILE A 131 0.67 15.75 3.11
N GLN A 132 0.02 16.58 3.94
CA GLN A 132 0.33 16.67 5.36
C GLN A 132 0.07 15.35 6.08
N SER A 133 -1.08 14.72 5.84
CA SER A 133 -1.38 13.38 6.41
C SER A 133 -0.35 12.32 6.01
N TYR A 134 0.16 12.39 4.78
CA TYR A 134 1.23 11.50 4.32
C TYR A 134 2.55 11.74 5.06
N ILE A 135 2.92 13.02 5.26
CA ILE A 135 4.10 13.42 6.04
C ILE A 135 3.98 12.88 7.47
N ASP A 136 2.84 13.10 8.12
CA ASP A 136 2.58 12.64 9.49
C ASP A 136 2.61 11.10 9.59
N ALA A 137 2.03 10.40 8.60
CA ALA A 137 2.02 8.95 8.55
C ALA A 137 3.42 8.37 8.37
N THR A 138 4.23 8.94 7.47
CA THR A 138 5.61 8.50 7.27
C THR A 138 6.50 8.83 8.47
N ASP A 139 6.26 9.92 9.18
CA ASP A 139 6.98 10.26 10.42
C ASP A 139 6.75 9.20 11.50
N LYS A 140 5.50 8.81 11.74
CA LYS A 140 5.16 7.73 12.67
C LYS A 140 5.75 6.38 12.23
N ALA A 141 5.65 6.06 10.94
CA ALA A 141 6.13 4.79 10.41
C ALA A 141 7.65 4.62 10.57
N ARG A 142 8.46 5.68 10.34
CA ARG A 142 9.90 5.62 10.52
C ARG A 142 10.32 5.43 11.98
N GLN A 143 9.56 5.98 12.94
CA GLN A 143 9.78 5.75 14.37
C GLN A 143 9.49 4.28 14.73
N ILE A 144 8.32 3.77 14.32
CA ILE A 144 7.91 2.38 14.53
C ILE A 144 8.93 1.41 13.90
N ALA A 145 9.53 1.76 12.77
CA ALA A 145 10.53 0.92 12.12
C ALA A 145 11.74 0.60 13.03
N LEU A 146 12.17 1.55 13.83
CA LEU A 146 13.24 1.34 14.82
C LEU A 146 12.72 0.68 16.10
N GLU A 147 11.60 1.15 16.64
CA GLU A 147 11.01 0.67 17.89
C GLU A 147 10.64 -0.82 17.84
N GLN A 148 10.08 -1.26 16.72
CA GLN A 148 9.65 -2.64 16.51
C GLN A 148 10.66 -3.49 15.73
N ASN A 149 11.88 -2.99 15.49
CA ASN A 149 12.91 -3.66 14.72
C ASN A 149 12.39 -4.22 13.38
N ILE A 150 11.79 -3.36 12.56
CA ILE A 150 11.23 -3.78 11.26
C ILE A 150 12.37 -4.03 10.27
N GLU A 151 12.65 -5.29 9.99
CA GLU A 151 13.78 -5.72 9.16
C GLU A 151 13.41 -5.89 7.68
N VAL A 152 12.11 -6.06 7.37
CA VAL A 152 11.60 -6.30 6.01
C VAL A 152 10.64 -5.18 5.65
N PHE A 153 11.00 -4.42 4.62
CA PHE A 153 10.14 -3.38 4.04
C PHE A 153 9.62 -3.83 2.69
N ILE A 154 8.29 -3.82 2.53
CA ILE A 154 7.58 -4.19 1.31
C ILE A 154 6.66 -3.03 0.92
N SER A 155 6.57 -2.77 -0.36
CA SER A 155 5.67 -1.78 -0.93
C SER A 155 4.64 -2.45 -1.86
N ASN A 156 3.51 -1.79 -2.04
CA ASN A 156 2.53 -2.15 -3.08
C ASN A 156 3.00 -1.81 -4.51
N HIS A 157 4.17 -1.16 -4.66
CA HIS A 157 4.79 -0.83 -5.94
C HIS A 157 6.26 -1.22 -5.98
N ASN A 158 6.66 -2.05 -6.93
CA ASN A 158 8.04 -2.54 -7.11
C ASN A 158 9.09 -1.43 -7.20
N GLY A 159 8.75 -0.26 -7.74
CA GLY A 159 9.69 0.87 -7.83
C GLY A 159 10.15 1.45 -6.48
N TYR A 160 9.55 1.04 -5.36
CA TYR A 160 9.90 1.50 -4.02
C TYR A 160 10.65 0.45 -3.20
N ASP A 161 10.51 -0.82 -3.51
CA ASP A 161 11.11 -1.91 -2.72
C ASP A 161 11.95 -2.89 -3.54
N GLU A 162 11.97 -2.76 -4.86
CA GLU A 162 12.69 -3.64 -5.78
C GLU A 162 12.34 -5.13 -5.60
N ALA A 163 11.07 -5.43 -5.29
CA ALA A 163 10.63 -6.79 -4.96
C ALA A 163 10.89 -7.79 -6.09
N VAL A 164 10.73 -7.37 -7.35
CA VAL A 164 10.95 -8.24 -8.53
C VAL A 164 12.43 -8.61 -8.65
N GLU A 165 13.33 -7.64 -8.47
CA GLU A 165 14.79 -7.80 -8.51
C GLU A 165 15.27 -8.66 -7.34
N LYS A 166 14.74 -8.43 -6.14
CA LYS A 166 15.00 -9.23 -4.94
C LYS A 166 14.55 -10.69 -5.12
N LEU A 167 13.38 -10.92 -5.70
CA LEU A 167 12.90 -12.27 -6.02
C LEU A 167 13.78 -12.97 -7.06
N ALA A 168 14.23 -12.25 -8.09
CA ALA A 168 15.18 -12.79 -9.07
C ALA A 168 16.50 -13.19 -8.40
N LYS A 169 17.02 -12.35 -7.50
CA LYS A 169 18.23 -12.63 -6.74
C LYS A 169 18.09 -13.89 -5.87
N ILE A 170 16.99 -14.04 -5.12
CA ILE A 170 16.76 -15.22 -4.26
C ILE A 170 16.80 -16.53 -5.07
N ARG A 171 16.33 -16.51 -6.33
CA ARG A 171 16.31 -17.72 -7.18
C ARG A 171 17.69 -18.19 -7.62
N THR A 172 18.68 -17.30 -7.60
CA THR A 172 20.02 -17.55 -8.12
C THR A 172 21.10 -17.50 -7.06
N GLN A 173 20.81 -16.92 -5.87
CA GLN A 173 21.80 -16.78 -4.80
C GLN A 173 22.10 -18.09 -4.08
N LEU A 174 23.27 -18.18 -3.49
CA LEU A 174 23.66 -19.31 -2.62
C LEU A 174 22.87 -19.26 -1.30
N PRO A 175 22.61 -20.42 -0.67
CA PRO A 175 21.88 -20.48 0.62
C PRO A 175 22.59 -19.71 1.76
N THR A 176 23.90 -19.47 1.64
CA THR A 176 24.71 -18.73 2.61
C THR A 176 24.64 -17.22 2.43
N GLU A 177 24.10 -16.74 1.32
CA GLU A 177 23.97 -15.32 1.05
C GLU A 177 22.80 -14.70 1.82
N LYS A 178 22.97 -13.43 2.20
CA LYS A 178 21.94 -12.69 2.93
C LYS A 178 20.68 -12.53 2.07
N ASN A 179 19.51 -12.81 2.65
CA ASN A 179 18.23 -12.58 2.01
C ASN A 179 18.05 -11.08 1.68
N PRO A 180 17.84 -10.70 0.41
CA PRO A 180 17.76 -9.31 -0.01
C PRO A 180 16.51 -8.58 0.53
N PHE A 181 15.49 -9.29 0.99
CA PHE A 181 14.34 -8.67 1.65
C PHE A 181 14.63 -8.27 3.11
N VAL A 182 15.61 -8.90 3.78
CA VAL A 182 15.98 -8.57 5.15
C VAL A 182 17.01 -7.44 5.13
N ILE A 183 16.52 -6.22 4.99
CA ILE A 183 17.35 -5.02 4.88
C ILE A 183 17.77 -4.43 6.24
N GLY A 184 17.03 -4.79 7.29
CA GLY A 184 17.26 -4.33 8.67
C GLY A 184 16.53 -3.02 9.01
N ALA A 185 16.24 -2.80 10.29
CA ALA A 185 15.43 -1.69 10.78
C ALA A 185 15.98 -0.30 10.39
N LYS A 186 17.30 -0.12 10.42
CA LYS A 186 17.90 1.16 10.01
C LYS A 186 17.70 1.46 8.52
N ALA A 187 17.69 0.45 7.65
CA ALA A 187 17.44 0.66 6.23
C ALA A 187 15.95 0.94 5.98
N THR A 188 15.06 0.22 6.67
CA THR A 188 13.63 0.50 6.64
C THR A 188 13.33 1.94 7.09
N HIS A 189 13.91 2.37 8.21
CA HIS A 189 13.80 3.76 8.68
C HIS A 189 14.27 4.77 7.61
N ARG A 190 15.43 4.54 6.97
CA ARG A 190 15.94 5.43 5.91
C ARG A 190 15.00 5.49 4.71
N ALA A 191 14.45 4.35 4.26
CA ALA A 191 13.49 4.32 3.16
C ALA A 191 12.26 5.19 3.46
N LEU A 192 11.68 5.04 4.64
CA LEU A 192 10.55 5.86 5.09
C LEU A 192 10.93 7.34 5.28
N THR A 193 12.17 7.64 5.68
CA THR A 193 12.68 9.01 5.77
C THR A 193 12.75 9.65 4.39
N VAL A 194 13.23 8.94 3.37
CA VAL A 194 13.23 9.45 1.98
C VAL A 194 11.80 9.77 1.51
N MET A 195 10.84 8.89 1.79
CA MET A 195 9.44 9.12 1.44
C MET A 195 8.87 10.34 2.16
N HIS A 196 9.19 10.52 3.45
CA HIS A 196 8.82 11.68 4.24
C HIS A 196 9.37 12.98 3.64
N GLU A 197 10.67 13.04 3.36
CA GLU A 197 11.33 14.23 2.83
C GLU A 197 10.84 14.58 1.42
N CYS A 198 10.60 13.58 0.56
CA CYS A 198 9.99 13.81 -0.75
C CYS A 198 8.58 14.41 -0.64
N ALA A 199 7.77 13.95 0.31
CA ALA A 199 6.45 14.51 0.55
C ALA A 199 6.52 15.94 1.08
N ALA A 200 7.42 16.23 2.02
CA ALA A 200 7.64 17.57 2.57
C ALA A 200 8.12 18.54 1.49
N ALA A 201 9.08 18.14 0.65
CA ALA A 201 9.54 18.93 -0.49
C ALA A 201 8.40 19.23 -1.48
N THR A 202 7.58 18.22 -1.78
CA THR A 202 6.40 18.36 -2.66
C THR A 202 5.39 19.34 -2.06
N GLN A 203 5.15 19.29 -0.75
CA GLN A 203 4.25 20.22 -0.07
C GLN A 203 4.76 21.67 -0.20
N ILE A 204 6.05 21.90 -0.04
CA ILE A 204 6.68 23.23 -0.21
C ILE A 204 6.50 23.71 -1.64
N ALA A 205 6.79 22.86 -2.64
CA ALA A 205 6.62 23.20 -4.04
C ALA A 205 5.17 23.58 -4.38
N TRP A 206 4.19 22.86 -3.84
CA TRP A 206 2.77 23.16 -4.05
C TRP A 206 2.31 24.45 -3.34
N LYS A 207 2.94 24.84 -2.24
CA LYS A 207 2.68 26.14 -1.58
C LYS A 207 3.17 27.30 -2.43
N SER A 208 4.35 27.15 -3.08
CA SER A 208 4.96 28.21 -3.88
C SER A 208 4.27 28.42 -5.25
N THR A 209 3.52 27.46 -5.76
CA THR A 209 2.78 27.59 -7.03
C THR A 209 1.42 28.28 -6.90
N LYS A 210 1.09 28.87 -5.75
CA LYS A 210 -0.15 29.62 -5.50
C LYS A 210 -0.05 31.13 -5.77
N THR A 211 0.99 31.56 -6.47
CA THR A 211 1.13 32.96 -6.95
C THR A 211 0.71 33.11 -8.39
#